data_b39cb49cb484cd5f4af47176af9f686d
#
_entry.id   b39cb49cb484cd5f4af47176af9f686d
#
_cell.length_a   1.000
_cell.length_b   1.000
_cell.length_c   1.000
_cell.angle_alpha   90.00
_cell.angle_beta   90.00
_cell.angle_gamma   90.00
#
_symmetry.space_group_name_H-M   'P 1'
#
loop_
_entity.id
_entity.type
_entity.pdbx_description
1 polymer ?
#
loop_
_entity_poly.entity_id
_entity_poly.type
_entity_poly.pdbx_seq_one_letter_code
_entity_poly.pdbx_strand_id
1 'polypeptide(L)'
;MPILKCGDTWFFGFDRLMGTSMVNHLLDTKFHGQIILALIAITLGLFGSAAKAAHGEQTWVQAQKSVVVVNPVWPGYDRPGFGAPKGTAPAGSGVYFSVDGKAESAFIITAAHVVEAAQSIEIIDFSGKIAKAVIHAIDARRDIAILRTKLIGISISIRQDEPVIGSHVCALGNSFGLGTGMTCGIVSAVRRSNIGFNDIEDFIQTDAAVNPGMSGGALVDPQGRLLGLIDGIFTKEADIDAGVNFAISVPLIQQSLASQLKAGVQF
;
A
#
# COMPACT_ATOMS: atom_id res chain seq x y z
N MET A 1 69.59 54.53 -23.68
CA MET A 1 69.68 54.84 -25.12
C MET A 1 68.54 54.15 -25.83
N PRO A 2 67.93 54.75 -26.82
CA PRO A 2 67.17 55.98 -26.84
C PRO A 2 65.68 55.68 -27.14
N ILE A 3 64.74 56.46 -26.64
CA ILE A 3 63.94 57.51 -27.27
C ILE A 3 63.52 57.24 -28.72
N LEU A 4 62.24 57.22 -28.95
CA LEU A 4 61.58 57.98 -29.98
C LEU A 4 60.10 58.16 -29.76
N LYS A 5 59.73 59.44 -29.78
CA LYS A 5 58.42 60.08 -29.84
C LYS A 5 57.80 59.95 -31.22
N CYS A 6 56.59 60.32 -31.25
CA CYS A 6 55.70 60.86 -32.26
C CYS A 6 54.47 59.98 -32.50
N GLY A 7 53.34 60.53 -32.66
CA GLY A 7 52.87 61.84 -32.84
C GLY A 7 51.36 61.92 -32.87
N ASP A 8 50.89 63.07 -32.66
CA ASP A 8 49.53 63.57 -32.62
C ASP A 8 48.71 63.25 -33.85
N THR A 9 47.47 62.89 -33.60
CA THR A 9 46.35 63.23 -34.50
C THR A 9 45.07 63.50 -33.79
N TRP A 10 44.54 64.58 -34.07
CA TRP A 10 43.29 65.18 -33.69
C TRP A 10 42.11 64.29 -34.00
N PHE A 11 41.13 64.30 -33.10
CA PHE A 11 39.83 63.80 -33.43
C PHE A 11 38.67 64.60 -32.92
N PHE A 12 37.90 64.98 -33.86
CA PHE A 12 36.64 65.67 -33.71
C PHE A 12 35.66 64.86 -32.87
N GLY A 13 35.07 65.54 -31.93
CA GLY A 13 33.94 65.07 -31.21
C GLY A 13 32.69 64.97 -32.08
N PHE A 14 32.01 63.85 -31.92
CA PHE A 14 30.60 63.74 -32.25
C PHE A 14 29.89 63.37 -30.98
N ASP A 15 29.33 64.33 -30.31
CA ASP A 15 28.34 64.17 -29.29
C ASP A 15 27.08 63.64 -29.98
N ARG A 16 26.79 62.38 -29.71
CA ARG A 16 25.91 61.88 -28.74
C ARG A 16 24.56 62.56 -28.55
N LEU A 17 23.49 61.96 -28.84
CA LEU A 17 22.32 61.93 -27.99
C LEU A 17 21.37 60.82 -28.46
N MET A 18 20.96 60.05 -27.52
CA MET A 18 19.90 59.01 -27.60
C MET A 18 20.32 57.59 -27.97
N GLY A 19 20.56 56.78 -26.97
CA GLY A 19 20.66 55.31 -27.11
C GLY A 19 20.97 54.49 -25.84
N THR A 20 21.64 55.07 -24.87
CA THR A 20 22.11 54.30 -23.70
C THR A 20 21.05 54.04 -22.64
N SER A 21 20.05 54.91 -22.52
CA SER A 21 18.98 54.74 -21.52
C SER A 21 18.01 53.60 -21.91
N MET A 22 17.69 53.48 -23.21
CA MET A 22 16.72 52.48 -23.68
C MET A 22 17.30 51.05 -23.72
N VAL A 23 18.61 50.94 -24.04
CA VAL A 23 19.30 49.62 -24.02
C VAL A 23 19.51 49.12 -22.61
N ASN A 24 19.85 49.99 -21.66
CA ASN A 24 19.97 49.58 -20.25
C ASN A 24 18.62 49.19 -19.65
N HIS A 25 17.52 49.85 -20.03
CA HIS A 25 16.18 49.46 -19.57
C HIS A 25 15.71 48.14 -20.18
N LEU A 26 16.07 47.86 -21.45
CA LEU A 26 15.75 46.57 -22.09
C LEU A 26 16.62 45.42 -21.57
N LEU A 27 17.86 45.66 -21.21
CA LEU A 27 18.74 44.67 -20.58
C LEU A 27 18.30 44.40 -19.15
N ASP A 28 17.83 45.41 -18.41
CA ASP A 28 17.37 45.27 -17.03
C ASP A 28 16.06 44.49 -16.97
N THR A 29 15.11 44.73 -17.86
CA THR A 29 13.86 43.98 -17.93
C THR A 29 14.06 42.51 -18.36
N LYS A 30 15.00 42.23 -19.27
CA LYS A 30 15.35 40.85 -19.63
C LYS A 30 16.05 40.11 -18.47
N PHE A 31 16.94 40.82 -17.76
CA PHE A 31 17.65 40.25 -16.61
C PHE A 31 16.72 39.95 -15.45
N HIS A 32 15.79 40.85 -15.13
CA HIS A 32 14.73 40.58 -14.12
C HIS A 32 13.79 39.46 -14.53
N GLY A 33 13.42 39.37 -15.81
CA GLY A 33 12.60 38.27 -16.33
C GLY A 33 13.28 36.91 -16.21
N GLN A 34 14.60 36.84 -16.47
CA GLN A 34 15.36 35.59 -16.31
C GLN A 34 15.51 35.17 -14.83
N ILE A 35 15.70 36.14 -13.92
CA ILE A 35 15.77 35.86 -12.48
C ILE A 35 14.40 35.35 -11.96
N ILE A 36 13.31 35.98 -12.39
CA ILE A 36 11.95 35.54 -12.00
C ILE A 36 11.65 34.13 -12.52
N LEU A 37 12.00 33.82 -13.77
CA LEU A 37 11.85 32.47 -14.33
C LEU A 37 12.73 31.45 -13.62
N ALA A 38 13.95 31.78 -13.22
CA ALA A 38 14.84 30.91 -12.46
C ALA A 38 14.29 30.67 -11.05
N LEU A 39 13.76 31.69 -10.38
CA LEU A 39 13.13 31.56 -9.06
C LEU A 39 11.85 30.72 -9.11
N ILE A 40 11.02 30.87 -10.15
CA ILE A 40 9.82 30.03 -10.36
C ILE A 40 10.23 28.58 -10.64
N ALA A 41 11.28 28.32 -11.43
CA ALA A 41 11.78 26.98 -11.68
C ALA A 41 12.35 26.32 -10.40
N ILE A 42 13.04 27.07 -9.56
CA ILE A 42 13.57 26.60 -8.27
C ILE A 42 12.44 26.31 -7.31
N THR A 43 11.42 27.15 -7.21
CA THR A 43 10.25 26.91 -6.34
C THR A 43 9.43 25.72 -6.82
N LEU A 44 9.19 25.54 -8.11
CA LEU A 44 8.53 24.36 -8.68
C LEU A 44 9.35 23.08 -8.46
N GLY A 45 10.69 23.17 -8.52
CA GLY A 45 11.58 22.03 -8.23
C GLY A 45 11.58 21.61 -6.76
N LEU A 46 11.43 22.55 -5.82
CA LEU A 46 11.38 22.28 -4.39
C LEU A 46 10.05 21.64 -3.96
N PHE A 47 8.95 21.97 -4.64
CA PHE A 47 7.65 21.31 -4.36
C PHE A 47 7.54 19.90 -4.94
N GLY A 48 8.33 19.56 -5.97
CA GLY A 48 8.33 18.22 -6.57
C GLY A 48 8.95 17.12 -5.72
N SER A 49 9.81 17.46 -4.75
CA SER A 49 10.53 16.47 -3.93
C SER A 49 9.75 15.99 -2.70
N ALA A 50 8.80 16.77 -2.19
CA ALA A 50 8.00 16.41 -1.02
C ALA A 50 6.91 15.37 -1.31
N ALA A 51 6.49 15.24 -2.56
CA ALA A 51 5.39 14.33 -2.93
C ALA A 51 5.77 12.84 -2.87
N LYS A 52 7.06 12.48 -3.00
CA LYS A 52 7.49 11.07 -3.01
C LYS A 52 7.59 10.41 -1.64
N ALA A 53 7.81 11.16 -0.57
CA ALA A 53 7.92 10.61 0.79
C ALA A 53 6.57 10.39 1.49
N ALA A 54 5.51 11.05 1.02
CA ALA A 54 4.19 11.06 1.68
C ALA A 54 3.29 9.85 1.37
N HIS A 55 3.65 9.00 0.37
CA HIS A 55 2.75 7.92 -0.06
C HIS A 55 2.52 6.85 1.02
N GLY A 56 3.55 6.42 1.73
CA GLY A 56 3.43 5.40 2.76
C GLY A 56 2.57 5.88 3.94
N GLU A 57 2.80 7.09 4.42
CA GLU A 57 2.03 7.67 5.52
C GLU A 57 0.54 7.82 5.14
N GLN A 58 0.26 8.33 3.96
CA GLN A 58 -1.12 8.47 3.48
C GLN A 58 -1.80 7.12 3.34
N THR A 59 -1.13 6.12 2.75
CA THR A 59 -1.64 4.75 2.61
C THR A 59 -1.98 4.16 3.98
N TRP A 60 -1.09 4.33 4.96
CA TRP A 60 -1.32 3.89 6.33
C TRP A 60 -2.57 4.53 6.93
N VAL A 61 -2.67 5.85 6.89
CA VAL A 61 -3.81 6.60 7.46
C VAL A 61 -5.13 6.15 6.86
N GLN A 62 -5.17 5.83 5.56
CA GLN A 62 -6.38 5.40 4.87
C GLN A 62 -6.78 3.95 5.20
N ALA A 63 -5.82 3.03 5.25
CA ALA A 63 -6.11 1.60 5.32
C ALA A 63 -6.11 1.00 6.74
N GLN A 64 -5.30 1.54 7.67
CA GLN A 64 -5.07 0.94 8.99
C GLN A 64 -6.35 0.66 9.79
N LYS A 65 -7.36 1.53 9.69
CA LYS A 65 -8.62 1.41 10.45
C LYS A 65 -9.51 0.26 9.97
N SER A 66 -9.24 -0.25 8.80
CA SER A 66 -9.95 -1.39 8.21
C SER A 66 -9.27 -2.72 8.51
N VAL A 67 -8.01 -2.72 8.99
CA VAL A 67 -7.24 -3.93 9.26
C VAL A 67 -7.35 -4.32 10.74
N VAL A 68 -7.53 -5.60 11.00
CA VAL A 68 -7.66 -6.17 12.34
C VAL A 68 -6.67 -7.32 12.55
N VAL A 69 -6.30 -7.55 13.80
CA VAL A 69 -5.64 -8.78 14.22
C VAL A 69 -6.70 -9.85 14.41
N VAL A 70 -6.43 -11.04 13.91
CA VAL A 70 -7.27 -12.24 14.11
C VAL A 70 -6.50 -13.22 14.97
N ASN A 71 -7.00 -13.49 16.16
CA ASN A 71 -6.42 -14.43 17.13
C ASN A 71 -7.28 -15.69 17.24
N PRO A 72 -6.97 -16.75 16.49
CA PRO A 72 -7.65 -18.04 16.61
C PRO A 72 -7.11 -18.80 17.83
N VAL A 73 -7.97 -19.49 18.54
CA VAL A 73 -7.59 -20.52 19.51
C VAL A 73 -7.74 -21.87 18.82
N TRP A 74 -6.62 -22.54 18.66
CA TRP A 74 -6.53 -23.80 17.92
C TRP A 74 -5.78 -24.84 18.77
N PRO A 75 -6.47 -25.52 19.69
CA PRO A 75 -5.83 -26.50 20.58
C PRO A 75 -5.19 -27.63 19.78
N GLY A 76 -3.95 -27.95 20.12
CA GLY A 76 -3.19 -29.01 19.45
C GLY A 76 -2.47 -28.53 18.16
N TYR A 77 -2.36 -27.25 17.92
CA TYR A 77 -1.55 -26.74 16.85
C TYR A 77 -0.07 -27.07 17.05
N ASP A 78 0.52 -27.84 16.13
CA ASP A 78 1.85 -28.42 16.28
C ASP A 78 2.99 -27.45 15.95
N ARG A 79 2.69 -26.37 15.23
CA ARG A 79 3.65 -25.34 14.82
C ARG A 79 3.28 -24.02 15.46
N PRO A 80 3.64 -23.74 16.72
CA PRO A 80 3.40 -22.44 17.32
C PRO A 80 4.12 -21.40 16.47
N GLY A 81 3.39 -20.36 16.04
CA GLY A 81 3.97 -19.23 15.34
C GLY A 81 4.96 -18.51 16.24
N PHE A 82 5.76 -17.63 15.66
CA PHE A 82 6.76 -16.83 16.37
C PHE A 82 6.08 -16.08 17.52
N GLY A 83 6.49 -16.38 18.76
CA GLY A 83 5.93 -15.75 19.97
C GLY A 83 4.55 -16.25 20.43
N ALA A 84 3.89 -17.16 19.71
CA ALA A 84 2.62 -17.71 20.14
C ALA A 84 2.83 -18.71 21.30
N PRO A 85 1.93 -18.74 22.32
CA PRO A 85 1.99 -19.74 23.35
C PRO A 85 1.88 -21.16 22.77
N LYS A 86 2.56 -22.11 23.41
CA LYS A 86 2.50 -23.51 22.99
C LYS A 86 1.04 -24.02 22.93
N GLY A 87 0.65 -24.61 21.81
CA GLY A 87 -0.71 -25.14 21.62
C GLY A 87 -1.75 -24.11 21.15
N THR A 88 -1.28 -22.90 20.77
CA THR A 88 -2.12 -21.89 20.11
C THR A 88 -1.70 -21.67 18.67
N ALA A 89 -2.64 -21.44 17.76
CA ALA A 89 -2.32 -21.06 16.39
C ALA A 89 -1.69 -19.65 16.36
N PRO A 90 -0.80 -19.39 15.40
CA PRO A 90 -0.29 -18.04 15.21
C PRO A 90 -1.44 -17.08 14.89
N ALA A 91 -1.36 -15.86 15.42
CA ALA A 91 -2.28 -14.82 15.05
C ALA A 91 -2.21 -14.54 13.53
N GLY A 92 -3.36 -14.27 12.94
CA GLY A 92 -3.48 -13.80 11.56
C GLY A 92 -3.94 -12.36 11.51
N SER A 93 -4.40 -11.95 10.35
CA SER A 93 -4.95 -10.64 10.05
C SER A 93 -6.31 -10.76 9.39
N GLY A 94 -7.06 -9.68 9.36
CA GLY A 94 -8.33 -9.58 8.65
C GLY A 94 -8.61 -8.17 8.23
N VAL A 95 -9.63 -8.00 7.39
CA VAL A 95 -10.01 -6.70 6.82
C VAL A 95 -11.51 -6.52 6.93
N TYR A 96 -11.96 -5.42 7.54
CA TYR A 96 -13.38 -5.04 7.50
C TYR A 96 -13.78 -4.75 6.05
N PHE A 97 -14.89 -5.36 5.62
CA PHE A 97 -15.42 -5.18 4.28
C PHE A 97 -16.94 -5.08 4.30
N SER A 98 -17.51 -4.52 3.24
CA SER A 98 -18.94 -4.46 3.03
C SER A 98 -19.32 -5.00 1.65
N VAL A 99 -20.34 -5.83 1.60
CA VAL A 99 -20.89 -6.37 0.35
C VAL A 99 -21.77 -5.33 -0.37
N ASP A 100 -22.44 -4.50 0.42
CA ASP A 100 -23.39 -3.48 -0.07
C ASP A 100 -22.78 -2.08 -0.17
N GLY A 101 -21.47 -1.96 -0.03
CA GLY A 101 -20.75 -0.69 -0.17
C GLY A 101 -20.90 0.27 1.02
N LYS A 102 -21.40 -0.19 2.16
CA LYS A 102 -21.48 0.63 3.36
C LYS A 102 -20.09 0.99 3.89
N ALA A 103 -19.97 2.19 4.44
CA ALA A 103 -18.71 2.68 5.02
C ALA A 103 -18.28 1.90 6.27
N GLU A 104 -19.23 1.25 6.94
CA GLU A 104 -18.98 0.48 8.16
C GLU A 104 -19.58 -0.92 8.05
N SER A 105 -18.93 -1.90 8.68
CA SER A 105 -19.36 -3.30 8.66
C SER A 105 -19.01 -4.04 9.95
N ALA A 106 -19.78 -5.08 10.26
CA ALA A 106 -19.48 -6.10 11.25
C ALA A 106 -18.82 -7.34 10.64
N PHE A 107 -18.58 -7.34 9.33
CA PHE A 107 -17.96 -8.47 8.63
C PHE A 107 -16.48 -8.19 8.37
N ILE A 108 -15.70 -9.23 8.53
CA ILE A 108 -14.26 -9.24 8.31
C ILE A 108 -13.95 -10.37 7.34
N ILE A 109 -13.17 -10.09 6.32
CA ILE A 109 -12.59 -11.09 5.44
C ILE A 109 -11.18 -11.43 5.93
N THR A 110 -10.84 -12.73 5.93
CA THR A 110 -9.53 -13.25 6.31
C THR A 110 -9.21 -14.49 5.48
N ALA A 111 -7.98 -15.00 5.56
CA ALA A 111 -7.62 -16.29 4.97
C ALA A 111 -8.29 -17.44 5.73
N ALA A 112 -8.80 -18.45 5.01
CA ALA A 112 -9.50 -19.56 5.63
C ALA A 112 -8.58 -20.39 6.53
N HIS A 113 -7.34 -20.63 6.10
CA HIS A 113 -6.34 -21.38 6.85
C HIS A 113 -6.03 -20.77 8.23
N VAL A 114 -6.30 -19.48 8.43
CA VAL A 114 -6.12 -18.81 9.74
C VAL A 114 -7.17 -19.28 10.76
N VAL A 115 -8.39 -19.62 10.30
CA VAL A 115 -9.53 -19.80 11.19
C VAL A 115 -10.26 -21.13 11.05
N GLU A 116 -10.00 -21.93 10.01
CA GLU A 116 -10.81 -23.12 9.66
C GLU A 116 -10.91 -24.17 10.78
N ALA A 117 -9.85 -24.34 11.60
CA ALA A 117 -9.86 -25.26 12.73
C ALA A 117 -9.94 -24.54 14.09
N ALA A 118 -10.22 -23.24 14.09
CA ALA A 118 -10.31 -22.47 15.31
C ALA A 118 -11.55 -22.85 16.14
N GLN A 119 -11.36 -23.13 17.43
CA GLN A 119 -12.46 -23.33 18.38
C GLN A 119 -13.08 -22.02 18.85
N SER A 120 -12.30 -20.96 18.90
CA SER A 120 -12.75 -19.60 19.15
C SER A 120 -11.86 -18.62 18.43
N ILE A 121 -12.42 -17.46 18.09
CA ILE A 121 -11.72 -16.39 17.38
C ILE A 121 -11.95 -15.11 18.15
N GLU A 122 -10.86 -14.41 18.46
CA GLU A 122 -10.89 -13.04 18.94
C GLU A 122 -10.30 -12.12 17.87
N ILE A 123 -10.86 -10.95 17.72
CA ILE A 123 -10.32 -9.89 16.88
C ILE A 123 -9.91 -8.71 17.74
N ILE A 124 -8.86 -8.03 17.31
CA ILE A 124 -8.42 -6.76 17.90
C ILE A 124 -8.45 -5.71 16.79
N ASP A 125 -9.28 -4.69 16.96
CA ASP A 125 -9.37 -3.60 15.98
C ASP A 125 -8.21 -2.61 16.13
N PHE A 126 -8.13 -1.68 15.19
CA PHE A 126 -7.11 -0.62 15.20
C PHE A 126 -7.10 0.21 16.50
N SER A 127 -8.23 0.34 17.19
CA SER A 127 -8.31 1.08 18.45
C SER A 127 -7.90 0.25 19.68
N GLY A 128 -7.53 -1.02 19.49
CA GLY A 128 -7.20 -1.97 20.54
C GLY A 128 -8.43 -2.61 21.21
N LYS A 129 -9.63 -2.41 20.68
CA LYS A 129 -10.82 -3.10 21.19
C LYS A 129 -10.81 -4.56 20.80
N ILE A 130 -11.13 -5.41 21.76
CA ILE A 130 -11.18 -6.87 21.61
C ILE A 130 -12.63 -7.32 21.56
N ALA A 131 -12.96 -8.19 20.63
CA ALA A 131 -14.25 -8.87 20.58
C ALA A 131 -14.13 -10.27 20.00
N LYS A 132 -15.10 -11.12 20.37
CA LYS A 132 -15.27 -12.43 19.72
C LYS A 132 -15.80 -12.27 18.30
N ALA A 133 -15.34 -13.16 17.43
CA ALA A 133 -15.85 -13.33 16.10
C ALA A 133 -16.30 -14.79 15.90
N VAL A 134 -17.21 -14.99 14.97
CA VAL A 134 -17.66 -16.31 14.52
C VAL A 134 -17.44 -16.43 13.03
N ILE A 135 -17.15 -17.64 12.57
CA ILE A 135 -17.08 -17.92 11.14
C ILE A 135 -18.50 -17.83 10.60
N HIS A 136 -18.71 -16.91 9.67
CA HIS A 136 -19.97 -16.68 8.98
C HIS A 136 -20.05 -17.48 7.68
N ALA A 137 -18.96 -17.56 6.92
CA ALA A 137 -18.80 -18.39 5.75
C ALA A 137 -17.33 -18.75 5.52
N ILE A 138 -17.11 -19.89 4.84
CA ILE A 138 -15.79 -20.34 4.40
C ILE A 138 -15.85 -20.77 2.93
N ASP A 139 -14.83 -20.37 2.18
CA ASP A 139 -14.50 -20.88 0.85
C ASP A 139 -13.07 -21.43 0.88
N ALA A 140 -12.93 -22.68 1.32
CA ALA A 140 -11.64 -23.34 1.47
C ALA A 140 -10.91 -23.50 0.13
N ARG A 141 -11.64 -23.57 -0.99
CA ARG A 141 -11.02 -23.74 -2.32
C ARG A 141 -10.25 -22.49 -2.76
N ARG A 142 -10.61 -21.32 -2.22
CA ARG A 142 -9.98 -20.03 -2.51
C ARG A 142 -9.22 -19.45 -1.33
N ASP A 143 -9.18 -20.21 -0.23
CA ASP A 143 -8.61 -19.79 1.05
C ASP A 143 -9.21 -18.48 1.60
N ILE A 144 -10.53 -18.34 1.56
CA ILE A 144 -11.25 -17.16 2.03
C ILE A 144 -12.21 -17.55 3.14
N ALA A 145 -12.18 -16.81 4.25
CA ALA A 145 -13.19 -16.90 5.30
C ALA A 145 -13.80 -15.54 5.59
N ILE A 146 -15.06 -15.55 5.96
CA ILE A 146 -15.81 -14.37 6.37
C ILE A 146 -16.17 -14.54 7.84
N LEU A 147 -15.74 -13.61 8.67
CA LEU A 147 -16.05 -13.57 10.08
C LEU A 147 -17.11 -12.52 10.34
N ARG A 148 -17.93 -12.75 11.34
CA ARG A 148 -18.88 -11.78 11.90
C ARG A 148 -18.53 -11.48 13.34
N THR A 149 -18.54 -10.21 13.70
CA THR A 149 -18.25 -9.72 15.05
C THR A 149 -19.32 -8.74 15.53
N LYS A 150 -19.29 -8.39 16.82
CA LYS A 150 -20.10 -7.30 17.37
C LYS A 150 -19.45 -5.92 17.23
N LEU A 151 -18.16 -5.86 16.92
CA LEU A 151 -17.51 -4.59 16.59
C LEU A 151 -17.92 -4.13 15.20
N ILE A 152 -18.10 -2.83 15.06
CA ILE A 152 -18.35 -2.18 13.79
C ILE A 152 -17.07 -1.46 13.42
N GLY A 153 -16.49 -1.82 12.29
CA GLY A 153 -15.26 -1.21 11.78
C GLY A 153 -15.47 -0.55 10.44
N ILE A 154 -14.48 0.22 10.02
CA ILE A 154 -14.49 0.93 8.72
C ILE A 154 -14.22 -0.07 7.62
N SER A 155 -15.16 -0.20 6.69
CA SER A 155 -15.00 -1.05 5.51
C SER A 155 -13.91 -0.50 4.60
N ILE A 156 -13.00 -1.37 4.14
CA ILE A 156 -11.97 -0.98 3.19
C ILE A 156 -12.59 -0.67 1.83
N SER A 157 -12.12 0.39 1.20
CA SER A 157 -12.47 0.67 -0.19
C SER A 157 -11.79 -0.32 -1.11
N ILE A 158 -12.48 -0.77 -2.15
CA ILE A 158 -11.98 -1.76 -3.11
C ILE A 158 -11.56 -1.06 -4.40
N ARG A 159 -10.39 -1.41 -4.93
CA ARG A 159 -9.99 -1.01 -6.28
C ARG A 159 -10.58 -1.99 -7.28
N GLN A 160 -11.32 -1.47 -8.26
CA GLN A 160 -11.98 -2.29 -9.28
C GLN A 160 -11.05 -2.65 -10.44
N ASP A 161 -10.11 -1.77 -10.77
CA ASP A 161 -9.19 -1.98 -11.88
C ASP A 161 -8.03 -2.88 -11.47
N GLU A 162 -7.61 -3.75 -12.40
CA GLU A 162 -6.43 -4.59 -12.20
C GLU A 162 -5.19 -3.71 -11.96
N PRO A 163 -4.33 -4.04 -10.99
CA PRO A 163 -3.12 -3.28 -10.77
C PRO A 163 -2.12 -3.52 -11.90
N VAL A 164 -1.34 -2.49 -12.21
CA VAL A 164 -0.29 -2.55 -13.22
C VAL A 164 1.01 -3.05 -12.59
N ILE A 165 1.73 -3.95 -13.28
CA ILE A 165 3.05 -4.41 -12.84
C ILE A 165 3.98 -3.20 -12.71
N GLY A 166 4.73 -3.15 -11.60
CA GLY A 166 5.59 -2.03 -11.22
C GLY A 166 4.87 -0.93 -10.44
N SER A 167 3.53 -0.97 -10.29
CA SER A 167 2.85 -0.01 -9.43
C SER A 167 3.14 -0.26 -7.95
N HIS A 168 3.23 0.83 -7.18
CA HIS A 168 3.49 0.78 -5.75
C HIS A 168 2.31 0.18 -4.99
N VAL A 169 2.60 -0.70 -4.03
CA VAL A 169 1.61 -1.35 -3.15
C VAL A 169 2.16 -1.46 -1.73
N CYS A 170 1.26 -1.57 -0.76
CA CYS A 170 1.63 -1.85 0.61
C CYS A 170 0.80 -3.02 1.17
N ALA A 171 1.46 -3.87 1.95
CA ALA A 171 0.88 -4.97 2.69
C ALA A 171 0.69 -4.54 4.16
N LEU A 172 -0.54 -4.68 4.66
CA LEU A 172 -0.90 -4.38 6.05
C LEU A 172 -1.36 -5.64 6.77
N GLY A 173 -0.81 -5.91 7.94
CA GLY A 173 -1.18 -7.07 8.73
C GLY A 173 -0.37 -7.18 10.03
N ASN A 174 -0.60 -8.24 10.79
CA ASN A 174 -0.03 -8.49 12.11
C ASN A 174 1.23 -9.35 12.01
N SER A 175 2.31 -8.80 11.46
CA SER A 175 3.57 -9.51 11.28
C SER A 175 4.10 -10.05 12.62
N PHE A 176 4.30 -11.36 12.72
CA PHE A 176 4.83 -12.07 13.90
C PHE A 176 4.06 -11.82 15.21
N GLY A 177 2.80 -11.41 15.15
CA GLY A 177 2.04 -11.10 16.37
C GLY A 177 2.43 -9.79 17.05
N LEU A 178 3.17 -8.90 16.36
CA LEU A 178 3.65 -7.63 16.91
C LEU A 178 2.62 -6.49 16.81
N GLY A 179 1.42 -6.79 16.36
CA GLY A 179 0.38 -5.82 16.04
C GLY A 179 0.37 -5.43 14.57
N THR A 180 -0.63 -4.63 14.18
CA THR A 180 -0.78 -4.22 12.78
C THR A 180 0.36 -3.31 12.35
N GLY A 181 1.08 -3.74 11.32
CA GLY A 181 2.14 -2.99 10.68
C GLY A 181 1.94 -2.89 9.17
N MET A 182 2.84 -2.21 8.49
CA MET A 182 2.81 -2.04 7.04
C MET A 182 4.21 -2.21 6.43
N THR A 183 4.28 -2.94 5.33
CA THR A 183 5.46 -3.05 4.46
C THR A 183 5.07 -2.63 3.05
N CYS A 184 5.97 -2.07 2.27
CA CYS A 184 5.66 -1.62 0.92
C CYS A 184 6.65 -2.16 -0.11
N GLY A 185 6.18 -2.29 -1.34
CA GLY A 185 6.90 -2.76 -2.50
C GLY A 185 6.14 -2.40 -3.78
N ILE A 186 6.23 -3.27 -4.77
CA ILE A 186 5.55 -3.12 -6.06
C ILE A 186 4.73 -4.36 -6.41
N VAL A 187 3.83 -4.23 -7.35
CA VAL A 187 3.21 -5.37 -8.04
C VAL A 187 4.26 -6.00 -8.94
N SER A 188 4.70 -7.22 -8.63
CA SER A 188 5.67 -7.98 -9.42
C SER A 188 5.03 -8.75 -10.56
N ALA A 189 3.79 -9.22 -10.36
CA ALA A 189 2.98 -9.89 -11.39
C ALA A 189 1.50 -9.90 -10.99
N VAL A 190 0.63 -10.17 -11.95
CA VAL A 190 -0.81 -10.37 -11.78
C VAL A 190 -1.25 -11.70 -12.37
N ARG A 191 -2.45 -12.16 -12.00
CA ARG A 191 -3.06 -13.40 -12.53
C ARG A 191 -2.18 -14.65 -12.36
N ARG A 192 -1.45 -14.72 -11.24
CA ARG A 192 -0.68 -15.91 -10.92
C ARG A 192 -1.63 -17.04 -10.50
N SER A 193 -1.46 -18.19 -11.13
CA SER A 193 -2.20 -19.43 -10.86
C SER A 193 -1.27 -20.63 -10.99
N ASN A 194 -1.72 -21.79 -10.54
CA ASN A 194 -0.93 -23.02 -10.50
C ASN A 194 0.34 -22.89 -9.63
N ILE A 195 0.23 -22.10 -8.57
CA ILE A 195 1.26 -21.96 -7.54
C ILE A 195 1.20 -23.15 -6.58
N GLY A 196 -0.01 -23.72 -6.39
CA GLY A 196 -0.26 -24.88 -5.54
C GLY A 196 -0.58 -24.54 -4.10
N PHE A 197 -1.04 -23.31 -3.82
CA PHE A 197 -1.51 -22.92 -2.48
C PHE A 197 -2.97 -23.28 -2.29
N ASN A 198 -3.80 -22.98 -3.30
CA ASN A 198 -5.25 -23.12 -3.25
C ASN A 198 -5.76 -23.88 -4.48
N ASP A 199 -6.93 -24.53 -4.38
CA ASP A 199 -7.57 -25.22 -5.52
C ASP A 199 -7.93 -24.24 -6.66
N ILE A 200 -8.29 -23.02 -6.29
CA ILE A 200 -8.65 -21.95 -7.23
C ILE A 200 -7.81 -20.72 -6.90
N GLU A 201 -6.98 -20.35 -7.83
CA GLU A 201 -5.99 -19.29 -7.66
C GLU A 201 -6.15 -18.18 -8.68
N ASP A 202 -6.00 -16.98 -8.23
CA ASP A 202 -5.77 -15.75 -8.99
C ASP A 202 -5.05 -14.77 -8.07
N PHE A 203 -3.71 -14.81 -8.10
CA PHE A 203 -2.89 -14.03 -7.18
C PHE A 203 -2.27 -12.81 -7.84
N ILE A 204 -2.15 -11.77 -7.04
CA ILE A 204 -1.21 -10.67 -7.24
C ILE A 204 0.09 -11.06 -6.55
N GLN A 205 1.21 -11.02 -7.29
CA GLN A 205 2.55 -11.21 -6.73
C GLN A 205 3.15 -9.85 -6.38
N THR A 206 3.81 -9.74 -5.22
CA THR A 206 4.48 -8.52 -4.75
C THR A 206 5.81 -8.85 -4.08
N ASP A 207 6.74 -7.90 -4.07
CA ASP A 207 7.98 -7.91 -3.29
C ASP A 207 7.83 -7.17 -1.95
N ALA A 208 6.65 -6.59 -1.65
CA ALA A 208 6.34 -6.09 -0.32
C ALA A 208 6.49 -7.24 0.69
N ALA A 209 7.32 -7.06 1.72
CA ALA A 209 7.60 -8.11 2.69
C ALA A 209 6.33 -8.61 3.38
N VAL A 210 6.10 -9.92 3.31
CA VAL A 210 5.00 -10.61 3.99
C VAL A 210 5.60 -11.62 4.95
N ASN A 211 5.09 -11.66 6.17
CA ASN A 211 5.59 -12.53 7.22
C ASN A 211 4.45 -13.28 7.89
N PRO A 212 4.74 -14.39 8.63
CA PRO A 212 3.75 -15.09 9.43
C PRO A 212 2.92 -14.14 10.30
N GLY A 213 1.61 -14.31 10.29
CA GLY A 213 0.65 -13.42 10.93
C GLY A 213 0.03 -12.36 10.01
N MET A 214 0.58 -12.13 8.83
CA MET A 214 -0.01 -11.21 7.86
C MET A 214 -1.09 -11.86 6.98
N SER A 215 -1.22 -13.18 6.98
CA SER A 215 -2.27 -13.92 6.25
C SER A 215 -3.65 -13.37 6.62
N GLY A 216 -4.48 -13.10 5.61
CA GLY A 216 -5.78 -12.44 5.75
C GLY A 216 -5.72 -10.91 5.86
N GLY A 217 -4.54 -10.32 5.85
CA GLY A 217 -4.34 -8.87 5.81
C GLY A 217 -4.57 -8.26 4.43
N ALA A 218 -4.39 -6.95 4.32
CA ALA A 218 -4.67 -6.20 3.10
C ALA A 218 -3.42 -5.94 2.26
N LEU A 219 -3.45 -6.25 0.97
CA LEU A 219 -2.60 -5.63 -0.03
C LEU A 219 -3.36 -4.44 -0.61
N VAL A 220 -2.79 -3.25 -0.52
CA VAL A 220 -3.47 -2.00 -0.92
C VAL A 220 -2.63 -1.17 -1.89
N ASP A 221 -3.32 -0.31 -2.64
CA ASP A 221 -2.69 0.72 -3.46
C ASP A 221 -2.31 1.97 -2.62
N PRO A 222 -1.62 2.97 -3.19
CA PRO A 222 -1.24 4.19 -2.48
C PRO A 222 -2.41 4.99 -1.90
N GLN A 223 -3.63 4.78 -2.39
CA GLN A 223 -4.86 5.39 -1.87
C GLN A 223 -5.52 4.57 -0.73
N GLY A 224 -4.88 3.46 -0.31
CA GLY A 224 -5.40 2.58 0.73
C GLY A 224 -6.57 1.70 0.26
N ARG A 225 -6.77 1.55 -1.06
CA ARG A 225 -7.81 0.70 -1.63
C ARG A 225 -7.32 -0.74 -1.76
N LEU A 226 -8.14 -1.70 -1.37
CA LEU A 226 -7.84 -3.13 -1.42
C LEU A 226 -7.59 -3.59 -2.86
N LEU A 227 -6.47 -4.24 -3.07
CA LEU A 227 -6.09 -4.95 -4.29
C LEU A 227 -6.22 -6.45 -4.12
N GLY A 228 -5.97 -6.96 -2.92
CA GLY A 228 -6.05 -8.37 -2.59
C GLY A 228 -5.90 -8.65 -1.10
N LEU A 229 -6.21 -9.90 -0.74
CA LEU A 229 -6.05 -10.43 0.60
C LEU A 229 -4.72 -11.17 0.68
N ILE A 230 -3.87 -10.82 1.63
CA ILE A 230 -2.57 -11.49 1.81
C ILE A 230 -2.82 -12.97 2.13
N ASP A 231 -2.22 -13.86 1.35
CA ASP A 231 -2.34 -15.31 1.51
C ASP A 231 -1.06 -15.91 2.07
N GLY A 232 0.05 -15.81 1.35
CA GLY A 232 1.27 -16.47 1.76
C GLY A 232 2.54 -16.02 1.04
N ILE A 233 3.63 -16.65 1.43
CA ILE A 233 4.97 -16.51 0.86
C ILE A 233 5.33 -17.75 0.06
N PHE A 234 6.10 -17.61 -1.01
CA PHE A 234 6.52 -18.75 -1.85
C PHE A 234 7.34 -19.78 -1.08
N THR A 235 8.15 -19.34 -0.13
CA THR A 235 9.01 -20.19 0.70
C THR A 235 8.33 -20.59 2.02
N LYS A 236 7.03 -20.93 1.95
CA LYS A 236 6.18 -21.26 3.11
C LYS A 236 6.81 -22.29 4.09
N GLU A 237 7.54 -23.27 3.57
CA GLU A 237 8.22 -24.29 4.41
C GLU A 237 9.40 -23.73 5.19
N ALA A 238 10.07 -22.69 4.68
CA ALA A 238 11.23 -22.08 5.29
C ALA A 238 10.92 -20.84 6.15
N ASP A 239 9.66 -20.35 6.11
CA ASP A 239 9.19 -19.11 6.75
C ASP A 239 10.11 -17.89 6.46
N ILE A 240 10.70 -17.86 5.26
CA ILE A 240 11.63 -16.80 4.82
C ILE A 240 10.99 -16.03 3.68
N ASP A 241 10.86 -14.72 3.83
CA ASP A 241 10.48 -13.83 2.73
C ASP A 241 11.65 -13.74 1.72
N ALA A 242 11.43 -14.25 0.52
CA ALA A 242 12.37 -14.17 -0.60
C ALA A 242 11.99 -13.06 -1.61
N GLY A 243 11.10 -12.13 -1.24
CA GLY A 243 10.57 -11.11 -2.15
C GLY A 243 9.57 -11.68 -3.17
N VAL A 244 8.99 -12.84 -2.89
CA VAL A 244 7.96 -13.47 -3.71
C VAL A 244 6.76 -13.80 -2.83
N ASN A 245 5.85 -12.85 -2.75
CA ASN A 245 4.69 -12.91 -1.87
C ASN A 245 3.41 -12.82 -2.69
N PHE A 246 2.32 -13.40 -2.19
CA PHE A 246 1.06 -13.54 -2.91
C PHE A 246 -0.11 -12.98 -2.12
N ALA A 247 -1.02 -12.33 -2.86
CA ALA A 247 -2.31 -11.89 -2.34
C ALA A 247 -3.42 -12.39 -3.29
N ILE A 248 -4.49 -12.94 -2.72
CA ILE A 248 -5.71 -13.33 -3.43
C ILE A 248 -6.33 -12.08 -4.02
N SER A 249 -6.53 -12.07 -5.35
CA SER A 249 -7.01 -10.88 -6.05
C SER A 249 -8.43 -10.47 -5.66
N VAL A 250 -8.74 -9.18 -5.76
CA VAL A 250 -10.12 -8.69 -5.57
C VAL A 250 -11.14 -9.39 -6.46
N PRO A 251 -10.89 -9.65 -7.76
CA PRO A 251 -11.80 -10.44 -8.58
C PRO A 251 -12.11 -11.82 -8.00
N LEU A 252 -11.12 -12.52 -7.46
CA LEU A 252 -11.33 -13.84 -6.85
C LEU A 252 -12.12 -13.76 -5.54
N ILE A 253 -11.86 -12.73 -4.73
CA ILE A 253 -12.65 -12.43 -3.53
C ILE A 253 -14.12 -12.19 -3.90
N GLN A 254 -14.40 -11.37 -4.91
CA GLN A 254 -15.75 -11.10 -5.38
C GLN A 254 -16.47 -12.35 -5.90
N GLN A 255 -15.76 -13.24 -6.59
CA GLN A 255 -16.32 -14.53 -7.03
C GLN A 255 -16.69 -15.43 -5.83
N SER A 256 -15.86 -15.46 -4.79
CA SER A 256 -16.16 -16.18 -3.56
C SER A 256 -17.42 -15.64 -2.88
N LEU A 257 -17.51 -14.32 -2.68
CA LEU A 257 -18.68 -13.66 -2.10
C LEU A 257 -19.95 -13.94 -2.92
N ALA A 258 -19.88 -13.84 -4.24
CA ALA A 258 -21.01 -14.16 -5.12
C ALA A 258 -21.44 -15.63 -5.01
N SER A 259 -20.50 -16.56 -4.80
CA SER A 259 -20.80 -17.98 -4.60
C SER A 259 -21.50 -18.20 -3.26
N GLN A 260 -21.06 -17.52 -2.19
CA GLN A 260 -21.67 -17.59 -0.86
C GLN A 260 -23.10 -17.02 -0.87
N LEU A 261 -23.33 -15.89 -1.55
CA LEU A 261 -24.66 -15.30 -1.72
C LEU A 261 -25.61 -16.26 -2.44
N LYS A 262 -25.15 -16.93 -3.51
CA LYS A 262 -25.94 -17.95 -4.24
C LYS A 262 -26.24 -19.17 -3.35
N ALA A 263 -25.38 -19.49 -2.41
CA ALA A 263 -25.61 -20.54 -1.42
C ALA A 263 -26.53 -20.13 -0.26
N GLY A 264 -27.04 -18.89 -0.27
CA GLY A 264 -28.00 -18.40 0.72
C GLY A 264 -27.37 -17.72 1.94
N VAL A 265 -26.06 -17.49 1.94
CA VAL A 265 -25.39 -16.71 3.00
C VAL A 265 -25.87 -15.24 2.89
N GLN A 266 -26.29 -14.67 4.00
CA GLN A 266 -26.72 -13.26 4.09
C GLN A 266 -25.63 -12.44 4.79
N PHE A 267 -25.34 -11.26 4.28
CA PHE A 267 -24.37 -10.30 4.82
C PHE A 267 -25.02 -9.06 5.38
#